data_13cdfe0cc50a94239bb2218e023d3e3f
#
_entry.id   13cdfe0cc50a94239bb2218e023d3e3f
#
_cell.length_a   1.000
_cell.length_b   1.000
_cell.length_c   1.000
_cell.angle_alpha   90.00
_cell.angle_beta   90.00
_cell.angle_gamma   90.00
#
_symmetry.space_group_name_H-M   'P 1'
#
loop_
_entity.id
_entity.type
_entity.pdbx_description
1 polymer ?
#
loop_
_entity_poly.entity_id
_entity_poly.type
_entity_poly.pdbx_seq_one_letter_code
_entity_poly.pdbx_strand_id
1 'polypeptide(L)'
;MKKPKFKIPRFQTFRDAYSVTKSVKPWIGAALIAIFLITWSIGIGIGFAFDHPVYLGFVTLPVAVLATMFYFTRVAGSAAYASIEGQMGAGASVLMAIRKGWTTTPAVAVARNQDMVHRSVGRAGIVLTGEGGSGIRQMLQEER
;
A
#
# COMPACT_ATOMS: atom_id res chain seq x y z
N MET A 1 -25.99 -18.42 -9.11
CA MET A 1 -24.94 -17.38 -9.16
C MET A 1 -25.07 -16.50 -7.90
N LYS A 2 -24.16 -16.65 -6.91
CA LYS A 2 -24.15 -15.80 -5.71
C LYS A 2 -23.47 -14.47 -6.08
N LYS A 3 -24.21 -13.37 -6.00
CA LYS A 3 -23.66 -12.01 -6.19
C LYS A 3 -22.57 -11.74 -5.12
N PRO A 4 -21.40 -11.21 -5.50
CA PRO A 4 -20.38 -10.84 -4.52
C PRO A 4 -20.95 -9.73 -3.64
N LYS A 5 -21.09 -10.00 -2.34
CA LYS A 5 -21.45 -8.99 -1.35
C LYS A 5 -20.25 -8.02 -1.23
N PHE A 6 -20.40 -6.84 -1.79
CA PHE A 6 -19.48 -5.73 -1.61
C PHE A 6 -19.49 -5.35 -0.12
N LYS A 7 -18.52 -5.85 0.65
CA LYS A 7 -18.34 -5.44 2.04
C LYS A 7 -17.73 -4.06 2.03
N ILE A 8 -18.49 -3.05 2.43
CA ILE A 8 -17.98 -1.71 2.72
C ILE A 8 -16.83 -1.86 3.71
N PRO A 9 -15.65 -1.27 3.46
CA PRO A 9 -14.53 -1.34 4.38
C PRO A 9 -14.94 -0.70 5.71
N ARG A 10 -15.16 -1.55 6.70
CA ARG A 10 -15.47 -1.14 8.08
C ARG A 10 -14.22 -0.58 8.74
N PHE A 11 -14.39 0.14 9.82
CA PHE A 11 -13.33 0.66 10.72
C PHE A 11 -12.21 -0.37 11.04
N GLN A 12 -12.50 -1.64 10.94
CA GLN A 12 -11.53 -2.74 11.04
C GLN A 12 -10.39 -2.61 10.01
N THR A 13 -10.69 -2.20 8.77
CA THR A 13 -9.68 -2.03 7.72
C THR A 13 -8.66 -0.94 8.04
N PHE A 14 -9.11 0.15 8.67
CA PHE A 14 -8.20 1.22 9.13
C PHE A 14 -7.32 0.75 10.28
N ARG A 15 -7.90 0.03 11.23
CA ARG A 15 -7.19 -0.52 12.37
C ARG A 15 -6.15 -1.55 11.94
N ASP A 16 -6.49 -2.39 10.98
CA ASP A 16 -5.60 -3.41 10.42
C ASP A 16 -4.47 -2.73 9.62
N ALA A 17 -4.79 -1.74 8.77
CA ALA A 17 -3.79 -0.95 8.05
C ALA A 17 -2.84 -0.21 9.01
N TYR A 18 -3.37 0.37 10.10
CA TYR A 18 -2.56 1.02 11.11
C TYR A 18 -1.64 0.03 11.84
N SER A 19 -2.14 -1.16 12.22
CA SER A 19 -1.34 -2.19 12.90
C SER A 19 -0.19 -2.69 12.03
N VAL A 20 -0.44 -2.96 10.74
CA VAL A 20 0.59 -3.33 9.77
C VAL A 20 1.60 -2.20 9.56
N THR A 21 1.13 -0.96 9.43
CA THR A 21 2.03 0.19 9.28
C THR A 21 2.89 0.39 10.51
N LYS A 22 2.33 0.24 11.71
CA LYS A 22 3.04 0.38 12.98
C LYS A 22 4.09 -0.72 13.18
N SER A 23 3.85 -1.94 12.71
CA SER A 23 4.85 -3.03 12.81
C SER A 23 6.11 -2.75 11.96
N VAL A 24 5.95 -2.08 10.80
CA VAL A 24 7.05 -1.69 9.91
C VAL A 24 7.67 -0.35 10.32
N LYS A 25 6.83 0.60 10.75
CA LYS A 25 7.23 1.97 11.14
C LYS A 25 6.60 2.35 12.48
N PRO A 26 7.23 2.03 13.62
CA PRO A 26 6.64 2.25 14.96
C PRO A 26 6.37 3.73 15.29
N TRP A 27 7.08 4.66 14.64
CA TRP A 27 6.94 6.10 14.82
C TRP A 27 5.73 6.72 14.11
N ILE A 28 4.96 5.93 13.31
CA ILE A 28 3.84 6.44 12.50
C ILE A 28 2.81 7.19 13.34
N GLY A 29 2.48 6.69 14.54
CA GLY A 29 1.52 7.35 15.43
C GLY A 29 1.95 8.76 15.81
N ALA A 30 3.21 8.93 16.21
CA ALA A 30 3.76 10.24 16.54
C ALA A 30 3.77 11.19 15.33
N ALA A 31 4.12 10.68 14.15
CA ALA A 31 4.10 11.47 12.91
C ALA A 31 2.70 11.96 12.55
N LEU A 32 1.67 11.11 12.68
CA LEU A 32 0.28 11.51 12.40
C LEU A 32 -0.20 12.62 13.35
N ILE A 33 0.10 12.50 14.65
CA ILE A 33 -0.23 13.53 15.64
C ILE A 33 0.52 14.83 15.32
N ALA A 34 1.81 14.75 15.00
CA ALA A 34 2.61 15.91 14.66
C ALA A 34 2.07 16.66 13.43
N ILE A 35 1.76 15.94 12.36
CA ILE A 35 1.21 16.52 11.13
C ILE A 35 -0.15 17.18 11.41
N PHE A 36 -1.02 16.52 12.18
CA PHE A 36 -2.30 17.07 12.55
C PHE A 36 -2.14 18.37 13.33
N LEU A 37 -1.33 18.36 14.39
CA LEU A 37 -1.13 19.52 15.25
C LEU A 37 -0.46 20.69 14.50
N ILE A 38 0.56 20.42 13.68
CA ILE A 38 1.25 21.43 12.90
C ILE A 38 0.27 22.07 11.90
N THR A 39 -0.46 21.28 11.13
CA THR A 39 -1.41 21.80 10.15
C THR A 39 -2.51 22.62 10.80
N TRP A 40 -3.04 22.15 11.92
CA TRP A 40 -4.08 22.86 12.66
C TRP A 40 -3.58 24.14 13.32
N SER A 41 -2.38 24.10 13.91
CA SER A 41 -1.75 25.29 14.52
C SER A 41 -1.45 26.38 13.49
N ILE A 42 -1.03 26.01 12.27
CA ILE A 42 -0.86 26.95 11.16
C ILE A 42 -2.19 27.66 10.85
N GLY A 43 -3.29 26.91 10.79
CA GLY A 43 -4.61 27.48 10.55
C GLY A 43 -5.06 28.46 11.61
N ILE A 44 -4.85 28.12 12.89
CA ILE A 44 -5.14 29.03 14.02
C ILE A 44 -4.23 30.27 13.96
N GLY A 45 -2.92 30.08 13.66
CA GLY A 45 -1.97 31.18 13.52
C GLY A 45 -2.36 32.16 12.41
N ILE A 46 -2.81 31.66 11.27
CA ILE A 46 -3.39 32.50 10.20
C ILE A 46 -4.65 33.21 10.72
N GLY A 47 -5.47 32.53 11.53
CA GLY A 47 -6.65 33.11 12.17
C GLY A 47 -6.37 34.33 13.03
N PHE A 48 -5.27 34.31 13.75
CA PHE A 48 -4.83 35.50 14.53
C PHE A 48 -4.45 36.69 13.62
N ALA A 49 -3.85 36.41 12.45
CA ALA A 49 -3.51 37.47 11.50
C ALA A 49 -4.74 38.16 10.87
N PHE A 50 -5.89 37.47 10.83
CA PHE A 50 -7.15 37.97 10.29
C PHE A 50 -8.22 38.29 11.35
N ASP A 51 -7.84 38.34 12.63
CA ASP A 51 -8.73 38.59 13.78
C ASP A 51 -9.89 37.56 13.94
N HIS A 52 -9.75 36.35 13.32
CA HIS A 52 -10.76 35.30 13.37
C HIS A 52 -10.18 33.94 13.73
N PRO A 53 -9.45 33.77 14.85
CA PRO A 53 -8.73 32.53 15.19
C PRO A 53 -9.67 31.33 15.40
N VAL A 54 -10.83 31.56 16.02
CA VAL A 54 -11.80 30.48 16.28
C VAL A 54 -12.42 29.99 14.99
N TYR A 55 -12.81 30.87 14.08
CA TYR A 55 -13.40 30.52 12.79
C TYR A 55 -12.41 29.75 11.94
N LEU A 56 -11.19 30.26 11.78
CA LEU A 56 -10.16 29.59 10.99
C LEU A 56 -9.68 28.29 11.66
N GLY A 57 -9.68 28.20 12.98
CA GLY A 57 -9.44 26.94 13.68
C GLY A 57 -10.47 25.86 13.33
N PHE A 58 -11.75 26.21 13.22
CA PHE A 58 -12.80 25.30 12.78
C PHE A 58 -12.67 24.92 11.30
N VAL A 59 -12.41 25.86 10.42
CA VAL A 59 -12.28 25.64 8.97
C VAL A 59 -11.05 24.78 8.64
N THR A 60 -9.95 24.97 9.37
CA THR A 60 -8.70 24.22 9.13
C THR A 60 -8.67 22.85 9.79
N LEU A 61 -9.58 22.53 10.71
CA LEU A 61 -9.67 21.22 11.33
C LEU A 61 -9.89 20.08 10.30
N PRO A 62 -10.88 20.16 9.38
CA PRO A 62 -11.01 19.16 8.31
C PRO A 62 -9.76 19.07 7.41
N VAL A 63 -9.11 20.20 7.15
CA VAL A 63 -7.87 20.24 6.34
C VAL A 63 -6.75 19.48 7.06
N ALA A 64 -6.59 19.66 8.36
CA ALA A 64 -5.62 18.93 9.17
C ALA A 64 -5.90 17.41 9.16
N VAL A 65 -7.18 17.01 9.24
CA VAL A 65 -7.58 15.60 9.12
C VAL A 65 -7.23 15.04 7.74
N LEU A 66 -7.54 15.76 6.67
CA LEU A 66 -7.23 15.34 5.29
C LEU A 66 -5.72 15.22 5.07
N ALA A 67 -4.92 16.17 5.54
CA ALA A 67 -3.46 16.13 5.44
C ALA A 67 -2.89 14.89 6.16
N THR A 68 -3.39 14.61 7.36
CA THR A 68 -3.01 13.43 8.14
C THR A 68 -3.40 12.12 7.44
N MET A 69 -4.62 12.05 6.89
CA MET A 69 -5.09 10.89 6.13
C MET A 69 -4.29 10.67 4.85
N PHE A 70 -3.96 11.73 4.13
CA PHE A 70 -3.14 11.67 2.93
C PHE A 70 -1.75 11.10 3.24
N TYR A 71 -1.10 11.62 4.29
CA TYR A 71 0.19 11.10 4.72
C TYR A 71 0.11 9.64 5.15
N PHE A 72 -0.90 9.28 5.95
CA PHE A 72 -1.12 7.90 6.37
C PHE A 72 -1.27 6.95 5.18
N THR A 73 -2.08 7.32 4.18
CA THR A 73 -2.32 6.48 2.98
C THR A 73 -1.02 6.22 2.21
N ARG A 74 -0.17 7.26 2.09
CA ARG A 74 1.15 7.12 1.45
C ARG A 74 2.06 6.16 2.19
N VAL A 75 2.12 6.29 3.51
CA VAL A 75 3.00 5.47 4.36
C VAL A 75 2.45 4.05 4.50
N ALA A 76 1.14 3.88 4.66
CA ALA A 76 0.49 2.58 4.77
C ALA A 76 0.66 1.76 3.48
N GLY A 77 0.58 2.39 2.31
CA GLY A 77 0.86 1.72 1.03
C GLY A 77 2.28 1.15 0.99
N SER A 78 3.29 1.94 1.34
CA SER A 78 4.68 1.46 1.37
C SER A 78 4.92 0.39 2.43
N ALA A 79 4.27 0.50 3.59
CA ALA A 79 4.38 -0.48 4.67
C ALA A 79 3.71 -1.82 4.31
N ALA A 80 2.59 -1.79 3.59
CA ALA A 80 1.93 -2.99 3.09
C ALA A 80 2.84 -3.78 2.15
N TYR A 81 3.54 -3.11 1.23
CA TYR A 81 4.54 -3.78 0.38
C TYR A 81 5.72 -4.32 1.19
N ALA A 82 6.27 -3.53 2.12
CA ALA A 82 7.37 -3.98 2.96
C ALA A 82 7.00 -5.16 3.88
N SER A 83 5.74 -5.28 4.29
CA SER A 83 5.28 -6.38 5.15
C SER A 83 5.22 -7.73 4.43
N ILE A 84 5.16 -7.74 3.11
CA ILE A 84 5.17 -8.96 2.29
C ILE A 84 6.54 -9.21 1.63
N GLU A 85 7.47 -8.27 1.75
CA GLU A 85 8.82 -8.41 1.22
C GLU A 85 9.53 -9.59 1.91
N GLY A 86 10.13 -10.47 1.09
CA GLY A 86 10.75 -11.70 1.59
C GLY A 86 9.80 -12.85 1.91
N GLN A 87 8.49 -12.68 1.74
CA GLN A 87 7.55 -13.80 1.81
C GLN A 87 7.43 -14.48 0.44
N MET A 88 7.29 -15.80 0.43
CA MET A 88 7.03 -16.54 -0.80
C MET A 88 5.73 -16.09 -1.46
N GLY A 89 5.78 -15.83 -2.77
CA GLY A 89 4.63 -15.32 -3.52
C GLY A 89 4.45 -13.80 -3.43
N ALA A 90 5.38 -13.07 -2.80
CA ALA A 90 5.35 -11.61 -2.75
C ALA A 90 5.40 -10.99 -4.15
N GLY A 91 6.24 -11.53 -5.03
CA GLY A 91 6.34 -11.12 -6.44
C GLY A 91 5.02 -11.28 -7.19
N ALA A 92 4.32 -12.41 -7.00
CA ALA A 92 3.01 -12.64 -7.58
C ALA A 92 1.98 -11.60 -7.12
N SER A 93 1.98 -11.26 -5.83
CA SER A 93 1.05 -10.27 -5.26
C SER A 93 1.24 -8.89 -5.86
N VAL A 94 2.49 -8.47 -6.07
CA VAL A 94 2.83 -7.20 -6.71
C VAL A 94 2.43 -7.20 -8.19
N LEU A 95 2.70 -8.27 -8.91
CA LEU A 95 2.35 -8.40 -10.33
C LEU A 95 0.83 -8.40 -10.54
N MET A 96 0.07 -9.07 -9.67
CA MET A 96 -1.40 -9.07 -9.72
C MET A 96 -2.02 -7.71 -9.38
N ALA A 97 -1.31 -6.83 -8.68
CA ALA A 97 -1.75 -5.47 -8.44
C ALA A 97 -1.70 -4.58 -9.71
N ILE A 98 -0.92 -4.97 -10.71
CA ILE A 98 -0.84 -4.29 -12.01
C ILE A 98 -2.03 -4.70 -12.88
N ARG A 99 -3.16 -4.00 -12.74
CA ARG A 99 -4.42 -4.39 -13.41
C ARG A 99 -4.58 -3.85 -14.83
N LYS A 100 -3.88 -2.76 -15.19
CA LYS A 100 -4.06 -2.11 -16.50
C LYS A 100 -3.25 -2.82 -17.59
N GLY A 101 -3.96 -3.55 -18.45
CA GLY A 101 -3.38 -4.12 -19.66
C GLY A 101 -2.54 -5.37 -19.47
N TRP A 102 -2.48 -5.92 -18.25
CA TRP A 102 -1.75 -7.14 -17.91
C TRP A 102 -2.63 -8.13 -17.16
N THR A 103 -2.50 -9.40 -17.53
CA THR A 103 -3.12 -10.53 -16.83
C THR A 103 -2.00 -11.41 -16.30
N THR A 104 -1.90 -11.51 -14.98
CA THR A 104 -0.86 -12.30 -14.30
C THR A 104 -1.42 -13.64 -13.86
N THR A 105 -0.75 -14.71 -14.25
CA THR A 105 -0.97 -16.08 -13.75
C THR A 105 0.18 -16.39 -12.80
N PRO A 106 -0.08 -16.50 -11.49
CA PRO A 106 0.95 -16.84 -10.51
C PRO A 106 1.33 -18.31 -10.59
N ALA A 107 2.58 -18.63 -10.24
CA ALA A 107 3.10 -19.97 -10.04
C ALA A 107 2.84 -20.91 -11.23
N VAL A 108 3.16 -20.46 -12.46
CA VAL A 108 3.06 -21.32 -13.68
C VAL A 108 4.06 -22.47 -13.63
N ALA A 109 5.19 -22.29 -12.96
CA ALA A 109 6.14 -23.34 -12.62
C ALA A 109 6.58 -23.18 -11.16
N VAL A 110 6.72 -24.31 -10.46
CA VAL A 110 7.14 -24.37 -9.04
C VAL A 110 8.15 -25.49 -8.87
N ALA A 111 9.32 -25.21 -8.34
CA ALA A 111 10.33 -26.19 -8.00
C ALA A 111 10.21 -26.66 -6.54
N ARG A 112 10.87 -27.79 -6.22
CA ARG A 112 10.88 -28.36 -4.84
C ARG A 112 11.56 -27.44 -3.81
N ASN A 113 12.47 -26.60 -4.23
CA ASN A 113 13.16 -25.59 -3.42
C ASN A 113 12.35 -24.30 -3.22
N GLN A 114 11.06 -24.30 -3.64
CA GLN A 114 10.14 -23.16 -3.53
C GLN A 114 10.45 -22.00 -4.49
N ASP A 115 11.29 -22.23 -5.49
CA ASP A 115 11.44 -21.30 -6.61
C ASP A 115 10.14 -21.32 -7.44
N MET A 116 9.65 -20.14 -7.81
CA MET A 116 8.40 -19.97 -8.55
C MET A 116 8.58 -19.06 -9.76
N VAL A 117 7.92 -19.42 -10.86
CA VAL A 117 7.83 -18.57 -12.05
C VAL A 117 6.39 -18.07 -12.19
N HIS A 118 6.24 -16.78 -12.40
CA HIS A 118 4.97 -16.12 -12.66
C HIS A 118 4.95 -15.63 -14.11
N ARG A 119 3.80 -15.72 -14.76
CA ARG A 119 3.61 -15.28 -16.15
C ARG A 119 2.63 -14.12 -16.20
N SER A 120 3.07 -13.00 -16.73
CA SER A 120 2.22 -11.84 -17.03
C SER A 120 2.08 -11.67 -18.53
N VAL A 121 0.84 -11.62 -19.02
CA VAL A 121 0.51 -11.46 -20.43
C VAL A 121 -0.14 -10.09 -20.63
N GLY A 122 0.37 -9.33 -21.58
CA GLY A 122 -0.16 -8.02 -21.93
C GLY A 122 -0.05 -7.72 -23.42
N ARG A 123 -0.49 -6.55 -23.84
CA ARG A 123 -0.40 -6.13 -25.26
C ARG A 123 1.03 -6.07 -25.78
N ALA A 124 2.00 -5.81 -24.92
CA ALA A 124 3.41 -5.73 -25.27
C ALA A 124 4.10 -7.10 -25.38
N GLY A 125 3.43 -8.18 -24.95
CA GLY A 125 3.98 -9.52 -24.98
C GLY A 125 3.79 -10.27 -23.66
N ILE A 126 4.64 -11.27 -23.45
CA ILE A 126 4.66 -12.11 -22.25
C ILE A 126 5.90 -11.76 -21.43
N VAL A 127 5.72 -11.58 -20.14
CA VAL A 127 6.80 -11.36 -19.17
C VAL A 127 6.80 -12.52 -18.18
N LEU A 128 7.92 -13.20 -18.06
CA LEU A 128 8.16 -14.21 -17.03
C LEU A 128 8.94 -13.58 -15.88
N THR A 129 8.48 -13.77 -14.68
CA THR A 129 9.12 -13.27 -13.47
C THR A 129 9.41 -14.43 -12.54
N GLY A 130 10.67 -14.61 -12.18
CA GLY A 130 11.10 -15.67 -11.27
C GLY A 130 11.28 -15.13 -9.85
N GLU A 131 10.76 -15.87 -8.87
CA GLU A 131 10.93 -15.64 -7.44
C GLU A 131 11.60 -16.87 -6.82
N GLY A 132 12.77 -16.70 -6.21
CA GLY A 132 13.51 -17.81 -5.61
C GLY A 132 15.03 -17.65 -5.62
N GLY A 133 15.72 -18.77 -5.47
CA GLY A 133 17.18 -18.85 -5.35
C GLY A 133 17.93 -18.98 -6.70
N SER A 134 19.07 -19.68 -6.63
CA SER A 134 19.97 -19.82 -7.79
C SER A 134 19.41 -20.64 -8.96
N GLY A 135 18.43 -21.52 -8.70
CA GLY A 135 17.79 -22.38 -9.72
C GLY A 135 16.80 -21.66 -10.63
N ILE A 136 16.35 -20.47 -10.21
CA ILE A 136 15.28 -19.73 -10.92
C ILE A 136 15.64 -19.37 -12.36
N ARG A 137 16.92 -19.14 -12.66
CA ARG A 137 17.38 -18.80 -14.02
C ARG A 137 17.16 -19.95 -15.00
N GLN A 138 17.38 -21.19 -14.57
CA GLN A 138 17.15 -22.36 -15.37
C GLN A 138 15.65 -22.55 -15.65
N MET A 139 14.82 -22.42 -14.61
CA MET A 139 13.35 -22.49 -14.74
C MET A 139 12.80 -21.43 -15.71
N LEU A 140 13.32 -20.20 -15.65
CA LEU A 140 12.93 -19.13 -16.59
C LEU A 140 13.32 -19.44 -18.04
N GLN A 141 14.40 -20.17 -18.26
CA GLN A 141 14.82 -20.62 -19.61
C GLN A 141 13.94 -21.75 -20.13
N GLU A 142 13.51 -22.66 -19.25
CA GLU A 142 12.63 -23.79 -19.60
C GLU A 142 11.19 -23.32 -19.93
N GLU A 143 10.73 -22.24 -19.31
CA GLU A 143 9.38 -21.67 -19.54
C GLU A 143 9.33 -20.63 -20.68
N ARG A 144 10.46 -20.27 -21.27
CA ARG A 144 10.57 -19.29 -22.36
C ARG A 144 10.24 -19.91 -23.72
#